data_fcf6bedf9204b8388b51b2b9abe7503c
#
_entry.id   fcf6bedf9204b8388b51b2b9abe7503c
#
_cell.length_a   1.000
_cell.length_b   1.000
_cell.length_c   1.000
_cell.angle_alpha   90.00
_cell.angle_beta   90.00
_cell.angle_gamma   90.00
#
_symmetry.space_group_name_H-M   'P 1'
#
loop_
_entity.id
_entity.type
_entity.pdbx_description
1 polymer ?
#
loop_
_entity_poly.entity_id
_entity_poly.type
_entity_poly.pdbx_seq_one_letter_code
_entity_poly.pdbx_strand_id
1 'polypeptide(L)'
;MAGVAPPQQRSGSLPGLVDNPWKQQQQQMRFDSLDRDASFDVVVVGAGVVGLTAALALAKAGKKVGVLESRVVAAGQTGRASGDVTYGNPTTYGKLESMYGADKARLVAQSQVAALAHVKQIIKEERIDCSYREVDGYIISKSSPSANFGRELQAMHNAGLRDCAQVDLEGNQAVGGVKSGLLMPNQAVLNPVEYLNGLAGAVVKAGGQVFEKTRVRKYSSNNLTTMGGQRVAARQAVVVATGVPITSNLVDSAVHAIALHGKQVVRRRFAIGLKVPKGSVKDAIFYDTASPPHTVHLADGGRTHDVMIVGGQDTDQGKKPGEYGDPFGLLERYARARWPQVQERLHQWSYTITVPIEKLGMYGQDPVPFSGVYVGTGDCGLVLTGGTLGGTIIADAVLGRSNPYADIYSPGRKLRGLPFIPTLHPMYLWNTIQSVVNQVTPQLRNQDIEDLAPDSGCTIQKGLRKVAVYKDPQGQTHAYSAVCPHLGCLLQWNPSDKEWNCPCHGSCFDKKGENIEGPSTLDLTPLPGVLK
;
A
#
# COMPACT_ATOMS: atom_id res chain seq x y z
N MET A 1 -33.31 11.90 -27.92
CA MET A 1 -32.95 10.73 -27.07
C MET A 1 -31.96 9.91 -27.89
N ALA A 2 -30.67 10.12 -27.66
CA ALA A 2 -29.61 9.33 -28.29
C ALA A 2 -29.13 8.32 -27.26
N GLY A 3 -29.34 7.02 -27.54
CA GLY A 3 -28.96 5.92 -26.68
C GLY A 3 -27.44 5.82 -26.57
N VAL A 4 -26.94 5.82 -25.36
CA VAL A 4 -25.54 5.53 -25.05
C VAL A 4 -25.36 4.03 -25.22
N ALA A 5 -24.53 3.63 -26.17
CA ALA A 5 -24.15 2.24 -26.39
C ALA A 5 -23.40 1.69 -25.16
N PRO A 6 -23.61 0.41 -24.78
CA PRO A 6 -22.90 -0.20 -23.67
C PRO A 6 -21.40 -0.27 -23.97
N PRO A 7 -20.52 -0.13 -22.95
CA PRO A 7 -19.09 -0.17 -23.16
C PRO A 7 -18.65 -1.54 -23.68
N GLN A 8 -18.02 -1.54 -24.85
CA GLN A 8 -17.40 -2.73 -25.43
C GLN A 8 -16.32 -3.27 -24.51
N GLN A 9 -16.37 -4.57 -24.20
CA GLN A 9 -15.31 -5.30 -23.52
C GLN A 9 -14.01 -5.20 -24.33
N ARG A 10 -13.09 -4.37 -23.89
CA ARG A 10 -11.74 -4.30 -24.45
C ARG A 10 -10.87 -5.34 -23.73
N SER A 11 -10.26 -6.23 -24.50
CA SER A 11 -9.17 -7.13 -24.12
C SER A 11 -7.88 -6.30 -23.89
N GLY A 12 -7.81 -5.57 -22.80
CA GLY A 12 -6.64 -4.82 -22.37
C GLY A 12 -6.29 -5.20 -20.94
N SER A 13 -5.01 -5.22 -20.58
CA SER A 13 -4.56 -5.36 -19.20
C SER A 13 -5.28 -4.35 -18.32
N LEU A 14 -5.81 -4.79 -17.18
CA LEU A 14 -6.47 -3.91 -16.22
C LEU A 14 -5.53 -2.77 -15.79
N PRO A 15 -6.01 -1.52 -15.67
CA PRO A 15 -5.21 -0.39 -15.22
C PRO A 15 -4.49 -0.70 -13.90
N GLY A 16 -3.22 -0.30 -13.79
CA GLY A 16 -2.43 -0.46 -12.58
C GLY A 16 -1.99 -1.89 -12.24
N LEU A 17 -2.14 -2.86 -13.15
CA LEU A 17 -1.45 -4.15 -13.00
C LEU A 17 0.01 -3.98 -13.41
N VAL A 18 0.92 -4.31 -12.48
CA VAL A 18 2.36 -4.20 -12.67
C VAL A 18 2.99 -5.57 -12.93
N ASP A 19 4.17 -5.58 -13.52
CA ASP A 19 4.97 -6.78 -13.72
C ASP A 19 5.72 -7.13 -12.43
N ASN A 20 5.15 -8.03 -11.64
CA ASN A 20 5.76 -8.56 -10.42
C ASN A 20 5.76 -10.10 -10.43
N PRO A 21 6.58 -10.77 -9.61
CA PRO A 21 6.73 -12.22 -9.64
C PRO A 21 5.46 -13.01 -9.26
N TRP A 22 4.47 -12.34 -8.68
CA TRP A 22 3.26 -12.97 -8.16
C TRP A 22 2.24 -13.35 -9.24
N LYS A 23 2.39 -12.83 -10.46
CA LYS A 23 1.41 -12.99 -11.54
C LYS A 23 1.46 -14.33 -12.29
N GLN A 24 2.59 -15.01 -12.28
CA GLN A 24 2.84 -16.11 -13.23
C GLN A 24 2.14 -17.42 -12.88
N GLN A 25 1.50 -17.56 -11.72
CA GLN A 25 0.97 -18.84 -11.23
C GLN A 25 -0.56 -18.90 -11.12
N GLN A 26 -1.35 -17.97 -11.71
CA GLN A 26 -2.73 -17.78 -11.29
C GLN A 26 -3.83 -18.18 -12.28
N GLN A 27 -4.67 -19.13 -11.84
CA GLN A 27 -6.13 -19.02 -12.01
C GLN A 27 -6.67 -18.01 -10.97
N GLN A 28 -6.85 -16.74 -11.36
CA GLN A 28 -7.51 -15.76 -10.50
C GLN A 28 -8.97 -16.18 -10.28
N MET A 29 -9.38 -16.35 -9.02
CA MET A 29 -10.79 -16.33 -8.68
C MET A 29 -11.36 -15.00 -9.20
N ARG A 30 -12.45 -15.07 -9.94
CA ARG A 30 -13.16 -13.88 -10.42
C ARG A 30 -14.51 -13.81 -9.75
N PHE A 31 -14.83 -12.64 -9.22
CA PHE A 31 -16.12 -12.37 -8.62
C PHE A 31 -16.90 -11.44 -9.53
N ASP A 32 -18.21 -11.64 -9.59
CA ASP A 32 -19.08 -10.81 -10.41
C ASP A 32 -19.12 -9.37 -9.88
N SER A 33 -19.41 -8.43 -10.76
CA SER A 33 -19.71 -7.05 -10.35
C SER A 33 -21.09 -6.97 -9.73
N LEU A 34 -21.29 -6.02 -8.83
CA LEU A 34 -22.61 -5.74 -8.28
C LEU A 34 -23.50 -5.13 -9.39
N ASP A 35 -24.58 -5.83 -9.75
CA ASP A 35 -25.50 -5.47 -10.84
C ASP A 35 -26.81 -4.82 -10.39
N ARG A 36 -27.11 -4.86 -9.08
CA ARG A 36 -28.37 -4.37 -8.47
C ARG A 36 -28.14 -3.78 -7.08
N ASP A 37 -29.15 -3.09 -6.57
CA ASP A 37 -29.17 -2.62 -5.18
C ASP A 37 -29.03 -3.80 -4.21
N ALA A 38 -28.27 -3.61 -3.12
CA ALA A 38 -27.99 -4.65 -2.15
C ALA A 38 -28.03 -4.14 -0.70
N SER A 39 -28.12 -5.06 0.26
CA SER A 39 -28.09 -4.73 1.69
C SER A 39 -27.32 -5.76 2.49
N PHE A 40 -26.40 -5.28 3.33
CA PHE A 40 -25.53 -6.06 4.19
C PHE A 40 -25.60 -5.53 5.64
N ASP A 41 -25.12 -6.31 6.59
CA ASP A 41 -24.86 -5.80 7.93
C ASP A 41 -23.65 -4.87 7.90
N VAL A 42 -22.58 -5.34 7.26
CA VAL A 42 -21.33 -4.59 7.09
C VAL A 42 -20.94 -4.55 5.62
N VAL A 43 -20.60 -3.36 5.14
CA VAL A 43 -20.02 -3.17 3.81
C VAL A 43 -18.54 -2.82 3.95
N VAL A 44 -17.69 -3.60 3.31
CA VAL A 44 -16.24 -3.39 3.26
C VAL A 44 -15.87 -2.83 1.89
N VAL A 45 -15.21 -1.69 1.85
CA VAL A 45 -14.73 -1.05 0.62
C VAL A 45 -13.23 -1.32 0.47
N GLY A 46 -12.88 -2.12 -0.53
CA GLY A 46 -11.53 -2.56 -0.83
C GLY A 46 -11.24 -4.01 -0.42
N ALA A 47 -10.75 -4.81 -1.38
CA ALA A 47 -10.39 -6.22 -1.21
C ALA A 47 -8.87 -6.40 -1.03
N GLY A 48 -8.21 -5.50 -0.30
CA GLY A 48 -6.85 -5.65 0.21
C GLY A 48 -6.83 -6.46 1.52
N VAL A 49 -5.63 -6.65 2.09
CA VAL A 49 -5.46 -7.45 3.31
C VAL A 49 -6.28 -6.93 4.50
N VAL A 50 -6.37 -5.62 4.71
CA VAL A 50 -7.20 -5.02 5.78
C VAL A 50 -8.66 -5.40 5.59
N GLY A 51 -9.21 -5.13 4.39
CA GLY A 51 -10.62 -5.36 4.09
C GLY A 51 -11.01 -6.83 4.14
N LEU A 52 -10.23 -7.71 3.53
CA LEU A 52 -10.53 -9.15 3.51
C LEU A 52 -10.35 -9.81 4.87
N THR A 53 -9.36 -9.39 5.68
CA THR A 53 -9.22 -9.89 7.05
C THR A 53 -10.42 -9.48 7.91
N ALA A 54 -10.83 -8.21 7.84
CA ALA A 54 -12.02 -7.74 8.55
C ALA A 54 -13.28 -8.47 8.07
N ALA A 55 -13.45 -8.60 6.75
CA ALA A 55 -14.61 -9.30 6.16
C ALA A 55 -14.70 -10.76 6.60
N LEU A 56 -13.57 -11.48 6.62
CA LEU A 56 -13.52 -12.88 7.07
C LEU A 56 -13.92 -13.01 8.54
N ALA A 57 -13.35 -12.18 9.41
CA ALA A 57 -13.65 -12.20 10.85
C ALA A 57 -15.13 -11.87 11.12
N LEU A 58 -15.70 -10.89 10.40
CA LEU A 58 -17.10 -10.50 10.50
C LEU A 58 -18.04 -11.58 9.95
N ALA A 59 -17.72 -12.20 8.80
CA ALA A 59 -18.52 -13.28 8.23
C ALA A 59 -18.50 -14.52 9.13
N LYS A 60 -17.33 -14.91 9.67
CA LYS A 60 -17.22 -15.99 10.68
C LYS A 60 -18.03 -15.70 11.95
N ALA A 61 -18.25 -14.42 12.30
CA ALA A 61 -19.12 -14.00 13.40
C ALA A 61 -20.62 -13.94 13.01
N GLY A 62 -21.01 -14.42 11.85
CA GLY A 62 -22.39 -14.51 11.37
C GLY A 62 -22.96 -13.21 10.81
N LYS A 63 -22.12 -12.20 10.52
CA LYS A 63 -22.57 -10.96 9.86
C LYS A 63 -22.76 -11.19 8.37
N LYS A 64 -23.79 -10.59 7.79
CA LYS A 64 -23.95 -10.50 6.33
C LYS A 64 -22.98 -9.42 5.81
N VAL A 65 -21.88 -9.85 5.21
CA VAL A 65 -20.79 -8.97 4.75
C VAL A 65 -20.81 -8.84 3.23
N GLY A 66 -20.71 -7.61 2.70
CA GLY A 66 -20.44 -7.34 1.29
C GLY A 66 -19.10 -6.62 1.12
N VAL A 67 -18.20 -7.17 0.32
CA VAL A 67 -16.91 -6.55 -0.03
C VAL A 67 -17.03 -5.95 -1.44
N LEU A 68 -16.75 -4.67 -1.59
CA LEU A 68 -16.81 -3.94 -2.85
C LEU A 68 -15.40 -3.56 -3.28
N GLU A 69 -14.91 -4.16 -4.36
CA GLU A 69 -13.58 -3.91 -4.93
C GLU A 69 -13.71 -3.15 -6.27
N SER A 70 -12.97 -2.08 -6.40
CA SER A 70 -13.06 -1.21 -7.58
C SER A 70 -12.53 -1.86 -8.86
N ARG A 71 -11.57 -2.77 -8.73
CA ARG A 71 -10.94 -3.48 -9.86
C ARG A 71 -11.13 -4.99 -9.68
N VAL A 72 -10.06 -5.69 -9.34
CA VAL A 72 -10.09 -7.12 -9.01
C VAL A 72 -9.35 -7.34 -7.68
N VAL A 73 -9.64 -8.41 -6.99
CA VAL A 73 -8.90 -8.83 -5.79
C VAL A 73 -7.40 -8.81 -6.08
N ALA A 74 -6.62 -8.33 -5.14
CA ALA A 74 -5.17 -8.18 -5.26
C ALA A 74 -4.65 -7.15 -6.31
N ALA A 75 -5.50 -6.38 -6.97
CA ALA A 75 -5.04 -5.34 -7.88
C ALA A 75 -4.47 -4.10 -7.16
N GLY A 76 -4.74 -3.95 -5.85
CA GLY A 76 -4.25 -2.85 -5.01
C GLY A 76 -2.83 -3.05 -4.49
N GLN A 77 -2.47 -2.24 -3.49
CA GLN A 77 -1.10 -2.20 -2.97
C GLN A 77 -0.65 -3.51 -2.31
N THR A 78 -1.58 -4.24 -1.67
CA THR A 78 -1.25 -5.55 -1.08
C THR A 78 -0.77 -6.55 -2.11
N GLY A 79 -1.39 -6.63 -3.29
CA GLY A 79 -0.96 -7.54 -4.37
C GLY A 79 0.33 -7.09 -5.08
N ARG A 80 0.82 -5.89 -4.76
CA ARG A 80 2.11 -5.35 -5.23
C ARG A 80 3.18 -5.41 -4.14
N ALA A 81 2.81 -5.74 -2.88
CA ALA A 81 3.76 -5.83 -1.78
C ALA A 81 4.83 -6.88 -2.02
N SER A 82 5.94 -6.76 -1.32
CA SER A 82 7.08 -7.67 -1.44
C SER A 82 6.79 -9.10 -0.96
N GLY A 83 5.80 -9.31 -0.09
CA GLY A 83 5.40 -10.64 0.38
C GLY A 83 5.99 -11.03 1.74
N ASP A 84 6.71 -10.14 2.38
CA ASP A 84 7.23 -10.34 3.73
C ASP A 84 6.15 -10.17 4.80
N VAL A 85 6.12 -11.10 5.76
CA VAL A 85 5.28 -11.09 6.96
C VAL A 85 6.21 -11.05 8.17
N THR A 86 6.28 -9.90 8.84
CA THR A 86 7.34 -9.63 9.82
C THR A 86 6.85 -8.83 11.02
N TYR A 87 7.47 -9.06 12.17
CA TYR A 87 7.40 -8.16 13.30
C TYR A 87 8.58 -7.17 13.35
N GLY A 88 9.50 -7.25 12.40
CA GLY A 88 10.56 -6.25 12.22
C GLY A 88 9.95 -4.90 11.88
N ASN A 89 10.18 -3.89 12.71
CA ASN A 89 9.57 -2.58 12.51
C ASN A 89 10.52 -1.63 11.77
N PRO A 90 10.13 -1.03 10.65
CA PRO A 90 10.96 -0.07 9.91
C PRO A 90 11.40 1.14 10.74
N THR A 91 10.67 1.44 11.81
CA THR A 91 10.99 2.55 12.73
C THR A 91 12.04 2.18 13.78
N THR A 92 12.37 0.90 13.94
CA THR A 92 13.16 0.28 15.01
C THR A 92 12.50 0.36 16.40
N TYR A 93 12.75 -0.65 17.23
CA TYR A 93 12.18 -0.71 18.59
C TYR A 93 12.78 0.34 19.52
N GLY A 94 14.06 0.66 19.36
CA GLY A 94 14.71 1.73 20.13
C GLY A 94 14.07 3.09 19.88
N LYS A 95 13.67 3.38 18.63
CA LYS A 95 12.95 4.61 18.31
C LYS A 95 11.51 4.59 18.81
N LEU A 96 10.81 3.47 18.71
CA LEU A 96 9.46 3.30 19.27
C LEU A 96 9.46 3.50 20.79
N GLU A 97 10.42 2.91 21.50
CA GLU A 97 10.60 3.10 22.94
C GLU A 97 10.84 4.58 23.30
N SER A 98 11.69 5.26 22.52
CA SER A 98 11.93 6.70 22.69
C SER A 98 10.68 7.56 22.45
N MET A 99 9.85 7.21 21.46
CA MET A 99 8.65 7.95 21.09
C MET A 99 7.48 7.71 22.06
N TYR A 100 7.31 6.48 22.52
CA TYR A 100 6.10 6.03 23.20
C TYR A 100 6.31 5.55 24.63
N GLY A 101 7.55 5.27 25.04
CA GLY A 101 7.91 4.58 26.27
C GLY A 101 7.86 3.05 26.12
N ALA A 102 8.50 2.35 27.04
CA ALA A 102 8.72 0.89 26.98
C ALA A 102 7.41 0.08 26.90
N ASP A 103 6.38 0.46 27.66
CA ASP A 103 5.12 -0.29 27.70
C ASP A 103 4.38 -0.26 26.37
N LYS A 104 4.32 0.91 25.70
CA LYS A 104 3.70 1.01 24.39
C LYS A 104 4.54 0.36 23.29
N ALA A 105 5.88 0.46 23.37
CA ALA A 105 6.77 -0.26 22.45
C ALA A 105 6.56 -1.77 22.57
N ARG A 106 6.34 -2.28 23.79
CA ARG A 106 5.99 -3.69 24.06
C ARG A 106 4.65 -4.06 23.42
N LEU A 107 3.62 -3.22 23.57
CA LEU A 107 2.32 -3.46 22.92
C LEU A 107 2.43 -3.50 21.39
N VAL A 108 3.26 -2.63 20.78
CA VAL A 108 3.55 -2.68 19.35
C VAL A 108 4.19 -4.01 18.98
N ALA A 109 5.24 -4.45 19.67
CA ALA A 109 5.88 -5.73 19.41
C ALA A 109 4.90 -6.91 19.50
N GLN A 110 4.14 -6.96 20.61
CA GLN A 110 3.12 -7.99 20.83
C GLN A 110 2.06 -8.02 19.73
N SER A 111 1.60 -6.85 19.28
CA SER A 111 0.60 -6.75 18.22
C SER A 111 1.12 -7.27 16.87
N GLN A 112 2.40 -7.00 16.55
CA GLN A 112 3.02 -7.47 15.31
C GLN A 112 3.23 -8.99 15.34
N VAL A 113 3.71 -9.54 16.47
CA VAL A 113 3.86 -11.00 16.68
C VAL A 113 2.49 -11.70 16.59
N ALA A 114 1.47 -11.13 17.25
CA ALA A 114 0.10 -11.66 17.18
C ALA A 114 -0.46 -11.63 15.76
N ALA A 115 -0.22 -10.57 15.00
CA ALA A 115 -0.66 -10.46 13.61
C ALA A 115 0.03 -11.50 12.70
N LEU A 116 1.34 -11.70 12.86
CA LEU A 116 2.07 -12.75 12.14
C LEU A 116 1.50 -14.14 12.45
N ALA A 117 1.28 -14.44 13.74
CA ALA A 117 0.64 -15.69 14.15
C ALA A 117 -0.76 -15.83 13.57
N HIS A 118 -1.52 -14.74 13.47
CA HIS A 118 -2.87 -14.74 12.88
C HIS A 118 -2.84 -15.01 11.37
N VAL A 119 -1.88 -14.45 10.61
CA VAL A 119 -1.68 -14.79 9.19
C VAL A 119 -1.47 -16.29 9.04
N LYS A 120 -0.55 -16.88 9.83
CA LYS A 120 -0.28 -18.33 9.82
C LYS A 120 -1.53 -19.15 10.16
N GLN A 121 -2.29 -18.71 11.16
CA GLN A 121 -3.54 -19.35 11.57
C GLN A 121 -4.58 -19.35 10.44
N ILE A 122 -4.83 -18.19 9.79
CA ILE A 122 -5.76 -18.08 8.67
C ILE A 122 -5.35 -19.01 7.52
N ILE A 123 -4.08 -19.01 7.13
CA ILE A 123 -3.55 -19.87 6.08
C ILE A 123 -3.84 -21.34 6.38
N LYS A 124 -3.59 -21.76 7.62
CA LYS A 124 -3.83 -23.15 8.06
C LYS A 124 -5.31 -23.51 8.09
N GLU A 125 -6.15 -22.68 8.70
CA GLU A 125 -7.60 -22.92 8.87
C GLU A 125 -8.33 -22.94 7.54
N GLU A 126 -8.04 -21.96 6.67
CA GLU A 126 -8.69 -21.85 5.37
C GLU A 126 -7.99 -22.63 4.26
N ARG A 127 -6.85 -23.29 4.57
CA ARG A 127 -6.04 -24.09 3.64
C ARG A 127 -5.63 -23.30 2.40
N ILE A 128 -5.15 -22.06 2.64
CA ILE A 128 -4.72 -21.17 1.56
C ILE A 128 -3.36 -21.63 1.05
N ASP A 129 -3.29 -22.00 -0.23
CA ASP A 129 -2.02 -22.24 -0.91
C ASP A 129 -1.47 -20.90 -1.42
N CYS A 130 -0.44 -20.39 -0.76
CA CYS A 130 0.16 -19.07 -1.06
C CYS A 130 1.67 -19.07 -0.90
N SER A 131 2.30 -20.22 -1.10
CA SER A 131 3.76 -20.37 -1.00
C SER A 131 4.33 -19.88 0.35
N TYR A 132 3.54 -20.02 1.42
CA TYR A 132 3.93 -19.59 2.77
C TYR A 132 5.13 -20.38 3.28
N ARG A 133 6.18 -19.65 3.74
CA ARG A 133 7.36 -20.23 4.37
C ARG A 133 7.75 -19.46 5.62
N GLU A 134 8.08 -20.17 6.69
CA GLU A 134 8.70 -19.59 7.88
C GLU A 134 10.19 -19.40 7.61
N VAL A 135 10.69 -18.22 7.89
CA VAL A 135 12.09 -17.84 7.67
C VAL A 135 12.59 -16.96 8.79
N ASP A 136 13.90 -16.88 8.97
CA ASP A 136 14.51 -15.90 9.86
C ASP A 136 14.56 -14.51 9.21
N GLY A 137 14.51 -13.48 10.04
CA GLY A 137 14.83 -12.10 9.66
C GLY A 137 16.20 -11.69 10.18
N TYR A 138 16.88 -10.82 9.47
CA TYR A 138 18.15 -10.25 9.89
C TYR A 138 18.16 -8.74 9.66
N ILE A 139 18.46 -7.97 10.71
CA ILE A 139 18.84 -6.57 10.54
C ILE A 139 20.35 -6.56 10.30
N ILE A 140 20.78 -6.11 9.12
CA ILE A 140 22.18 -6.11 8.70
C ILE A 140 22.72 -4.69 8.56
N SER A 141 24.02 -4.51 8.78
CA SER A 141 24.71 -3.23 8.60
C SER A 141 25.90 -3.39 7.66
N LYS A 142 26.16 -2.34 6.87
CA LYS A 142 27.35 -2.26 6.02
C LYS A 142 28.62 -2.02 6.85
N SER A 143 28.52 -1.30 7.95
CA SER A 143 29.60 -1.04 8.89
C SER A 143 29.61 -2.09 10.01
N SER A 144 30.74 -2.72 10.22
CA SER A 144 30.96 -3.72 11.29
C SER A 144 31.39 -3.05 12.60
N PRO A 145 31.10 -3.66 13.76
CA PRO A 145 29.77 -3.87 14.30
C PRO A 145 29.09 -2.52 14.50
N SER A 146 27.85 -2.40 14.09
CA SER A 146 27.10 -1.17 14.33
C SER A 146 26.99 -0.95 15.86
N ALA A 147 27.53 0.15 16.36
CA ALA A 147 27.34 0.58 17.76
C ALA A 147 25.85 0.68 18.17
N ASN A 148 24.97 0.67 17.19
CA ASN A 148 23.51 0.72 17.37
C ASN A 148 22.87 -0.66 17.60
N PHE A 149 23.53 -1.78 17.23
CA PHE A 149 22.95 -3.11 17.39
C PHE A 149 22.68 -3.45 18.86
N GLY A 150 23.60 -3.14 19.76
CA GLY A 150 23.39 -3.39 21.19
C GLY A 150 22.19 -2.64 21.78
N ARG A 151 22.01 -1.39 21.39
CA ARG A 151 20.85 -0.57 21.82
C ARG A 151 19.54 -1.08 21.22
N GLU A 152 19.53 -1.43 19.93
CA GLU A 152 18.34 -1.96 19.28
C GLU A 152 17.96 -3.33 19.86
N LEU A 153 18.93 -4.23 20.07
CA LEU A 153 18.71 -5.53 20.69
C LEU A 153 18.13 -5.39 22.10
N GLN A 154 18.69 -4.46 22.90
CA GLN A 154 18.14 -4.18 24.24
C GLN A 154 16.70 -3.69 24.19
N ALA A 155 16.37 -2.78 23.24
CA ALA A 155 15.00 -2.31 23.03
C ALA A 155 14.06 -3.43 22.56
N MET A 156 14.51 -4.33 21.68
CA MET A 156 13.77 -5.52 21.29
C MET A 156 13.48 -6.42 22.51
N HIS A 157 14.47 -6.66 23.36
CA HIS A 157 14.30 -7.44 24.57
C HIS A 157 13.35 -6.76 25.57
N ASN A 158 13.42 -5.44 25.74
CA ASN A 158 12.49 -4.65 26.56
C ASN A 158 11.05 -4.75 26.02
N ALA A 159 10.91 -4.81 24.70
CA ALA A 159 9.63 -5.02 24.03
C ALA A 159 9.11 -6.47 24.11
N GLY A 160 9.87 -7.39 24.68
CA GLY A 160 9.49 -8.79 24.88
C GLY A 160 9.98 -9.76 23.81
N LEU A 161 10.73 -9.30 22.81
CA LEU A 161 11.30 -10.11 21.74
C LEU A 161 12.62 -10.78 22.20
N ARG A 162 12.51 -11.70 23.16
CA ARG A 162 13.67 -12.30 23.87
C ARG A 162 14.51 -13.23 23.02
N ASP A 163 13.94 -13.80 21.96
CA ASP A 163 14.63 -14.75 21.06
C ASP A 163 15.47 -14.02 19.98
N CYS A 164 15.40 -12.69 19.93
CA CYS A 164 16.29 -11.91 19.09
C CYS A 164 17.71 -11.90 19.66
N ALA A 165 18.71 -12.01 18.79
CA ALA A 165 20.10 -12.10 19.19
C ALA A 165 21.04 -11.43 18.19
N GLN A 166 22.16 -10.94 18.65
CA GLN A 166 23.26 -10.57 17.77
C GLN A 166 23.97 -11.84 17.29
N VAL A 167 24.21 -11.94 15.98
CA VAL A 167 24.82 -13.11 15.36
C VAL A 167 26.02 -12.71 14.52
N ASP A 168 27.03 -13.59 14.48
CA ASP A 168 28.15 -13.50 13.55
C ASP A 168 27.75 -14.11 12.20
N LEU A 169 28.01 -13.39 11.14
CA LEU A 169 27.70 -13.75 9.75
C LEU A 169 28.96 -13.71 8.88
N GLU A 170 30.15 -13.50 9.48
CA GLU A 170 31.41 -13.38 8.75
C GLU A 170 31.72 -14.66 7.95
N GLY A 171 32.16 -14.48 6.70
CA GLY A 171 32.47 -15.59 5.78
C GLY A 171 31.26 -16.23 5.09
N ASN A 172 30.03 -15.88 5.46
CA ASN A 172 28.83 -16.43 4.84
C ASN A 172 28.40 -15.59 3.63
N GLN A 173 28.76 -16.01 2.42
CA GLN A 173 28.39 -15.34 1.17
C GLN A 173 26.87 -15.38 0.88
N ALA A 174 26.15 -16.36 1.41
CA ALA A 174 24.71 -16.48 1.22
C ALA A 174 23.91 -15.36 1.91
N VAL A 175 24.52 -14.63 2.85
CA VAL A 175 23.91 -13.49 3.56
C VAL A 175 24.41 -12.13 3.06
N GLY A 176 24.98 -12.07 1.86
CA GLY A 176 25.42 -10.81 1.24
C GLY A 176 26.74 -10.24 1.78
N GLY A 177 27.62 -11.09 2.30
CA GLY A 177 28.96 -10.70 2.75
C GLY A 177 29.00 -9.74 3.94
N VAL A 178 27.97 -9.70 4.77
CA VAL A 178 27.94 -8.93 6.02
C VAL A 178 28.61 -9.69 7.15
N LYS A 179 29.25 -8.96 8.08
CA LYS A 179 29.99 -9.59 9.21
C LYS A 179 29.12 -9.91 10.41
N SER A 180 28.09 -9.14 10.67
CA SER A 180 27.20 -9.34 11.81
C SER A 180 25.81 -8.81 11.53
N GLY A 181 24.83 -9.27 12.30
CA GLY A 181 23.45 -8.82 12.21
C GLY A 181 22.69 -9.06 13.52
N LEU A 182 21.47 -8.55 13.58
CA LEU A 182 20.49 -8.94 14.61
C LEU A 182 19.54 -9.97 13.98
N LEU A 183 19.51 -11.16 14.55
CA LEU A 183 18.59 -12.23 14.21
C LEU A 183 17.20 -11.90 14.79
N MET A 184 16.17 -12.03 13.98
CA MET A 184 14.75 -11.99 14.33
C MET A 184 14.12 -13.31 13.88
N PRO A 185 14.00 -14.32 14.75
CA PRO A 185 13.45 -15.61 14.34
C PRO A 185 11.94 -15.54 14.04
N ASN A 186 11.41 -16.60 13.40
CA ASN A 186 9.98 -16.80 13.18
C ASN A 186 9.29 -15.68 12.36
N GLN A 187 9.94 -15.19 11.33
CA GLN A 187 9.32 -14.37 10.30
C GLN A 187 8.70 -15.28 9.23
N ALA A 188 8.04 -14.71 8.22
CA ALA A 188 7.56 -15.49 7.10
C ALA A 188 7.59 -14.69 5.78
N VAL A 189 7.52 -15.43 4.67
CA VAL A 189 7.30 -14.89 3.33
C VAL A 189 6.17 -15.67 2.67
N LEU A 190 5.42 -15.00 1.80
CA LEU A 190 4.31 -15.61 1.05
C LEU A 190 4.07 -14.88 -0.28
N ASN A 191 3.29 -15.50 -1.16
CA ASN A 191 2.74 -14.84 -2.34
C ASN A 191 1.49 -14.02 -1.94
N PRO A 192 1.54 -12.68 -1.93
CA PRO A 192 0.44 -11.86 -1.44
C PRO A 192 -0.81 -11.94 -2.33
N VAL A 193 -0.66 -12.25 -3.61
CA VAL A 193 -1.79 -12.37 -4.53
C VAL A 193 -2.56 -13.67 -4.30
N GLU A 194 -1.87 -14.80 -4.13
CA GLU A 194 -2.48 -16.08 -3.77
C GLU A 194 -3.12 -16.00 -2.38
N TYR A 195 -2.46 -15.35 -1.42
CA TYR A 195 -3.01 -15.14 -0.09
C TYR A 195 -4.32 -14.35 -0.13
N LEU A 196 -4.39 -13.24 -0.86
CA LEU A 196 -5.61 -12.44 -0.98
C LEU A 196 -6.73 -13.18 -1.70
N ASN A 197 -6.43 -13.94 -2.76
CA ASN A 197 -7.43 -14.77 -3.44
C ASN A 197 -7.97 -15.85 -2.49
N GLY A 198 -7.11 -16.48 -1.71
CA GLY A 198 -7.52 -17.43 -0.68
C GLY A 198 -8.39 -16.79 0.41
N LEU A 199 -8.03 -15.60 0.88
CA LEU A 199 -8.84 -14.83 1.82
C LEU A 199 -10.23 -14.50 1.26
N ALA A 200 -10.30 -14.04 0.00
CA ALA A 200 -11.57 -13.74 -0.65
C ALA A 200 -12.46 -15.00 -0.77
N GLY A 201 -11.86 -16.13 -1.13
CA GLY A 201 -12.53 -17.43 -1.13
C GLY A 201 -13.04 -17.82 0.27
N ALA A 202 -12.24 -17.59 1.31
CA ALA A 202 -12.62 -17.85 2.70
C ALA A 202 -13.79 -16.94 3.16
N VAL A 203 -13.82 -15.67 2.74
CA VAL A 203 -14.95 -14.76 3.00
C VAL A 203 -16.24 -15.33 2.40
N VAL A 204 -16.20 -15.79 1.14
CA VAL A 204 -17.39 -16.39 0.49
C VAL A 204 -17.80 -17.70 1.17
N LYS A 205 -16.85 -18.56 1.50
CA LYS A 205 -17.11 -19.80 2.26
C LYS A 205 -17.76 -19.54 3.62
N ALA A 206 -17.42 -18.43 4.27
CA ALA A 206 -18.02 -18.00 5.53
C ALA A 206 -19.39 -17.29 5.37
N GLY A 207 -19.95 -17.22 4.14
CA GLY A 207 -21.25 -16.61 3.84
C GLY A 207 -21.20 -15.13 3.47
N GLY A 208 -20.02 -14.52 3.35
CA GLY A 208 -19.86 -13.17 2.80
C GLY A 208 -19.97 -13.16 1.26
N GLN A 209 -20.03 -11.96 0.69
CA GLN A 209 -20.06 -11.75 -0.76
C GLN A 209 -18.94 -10.78 -1.17
N VAL A 210 -18.28 -11.06 -2.27
CA VAL A 210 -17.22 -10.22 -2.83
C VAL A 210 -17.65 -9.79 -4.23
N PHE A 211 -17.52 -8.50 -4.53
CA PHE A 211 -17.88 -7.92 -5.81
C PHE A 211 -16.68 -7.18 -6.39
N GLU A 212 -16.19 -7.62 -7.53
CA GLU A 212 -15.15 -6.96 -8.32
C GLU A 212 -15.74 -5.90 -9.26
N LYS A 213 -14.90 -5.03 -9.83
CA LYS A 213 -15.31 -3.95 -10.77
C LYS A 213 -16.48 -3.11 -10.23
N THR A 214 -16.54 -2.99 -8.90
CA THR A 214 -17.61 -2.33 -8.17
C THR A 214 -17.03 -1.16 -7.38
N ARG A 215 -16.69 -0.07 -8.08
CA ARG A 215 -16.10 1.13 -7.48
C ARG A 215 -17.15 1.93 -6.73
N VAL A 216 -16.90 2.19 -5.46
CA VAL A 216 -17.73 3.07 -4.62
C VAL A 216 -17.46 4.52 -5.01
N ARG A 217 -18.53 5.26 -5.30
CA ARG A 217 -18.51 6.70 -5.64
C ARG A 217 -18.69 7.58 -4.42
N LYS A 218 -19.64 7.21 -3.56
CA LYS A 218 -20.00 7.94 -2.33
C LYS A 218 -20.37 6.95 -1.25
N TYR A 219 -20.12 7.32 0.00
CA TYR A 219 -20.57 6.54 1.14
C TYR A 219 -20.98 7.46 2.32
N SER A 220 -21.75 6.91 3.23
CA SER A 220 -22.06 7.42 4.56
C SER A 220 -22.02 6.24 5.54
N SER A 221 -22.39 6.44 6.78
CA SER A 221 -22.44 5.37 7.79
C SER A 221 -23.32 4.16 7.41
N ASN A 222 -24.34 4.38 6.59
CA ASN A 222 -25.37 3.38 6.31
C ASN A 222 -25.73 3.21 4.82
N ASN A 223 -25.18 4.05 3.94
CA ASN A 223 -25.48 3.98 2.51
C ASN A 223 -24.24 4.24 1.67
N LEU A 224 -24.10 3.46 0.61
CA LEU A 224 -23.09 3.64 -0.41
C LEU A 224 -23.74 3.71 -1.78
N THR A 225 -23.10 4.40 -2.71
CA THR A 225 -23.48 4.40 -4.12
C THR A 225 -22.25 4.07 -4.95
N THR A 226 -22.39 3.15 -5.90
CA THR A 226 -21.30 2.76 -6.83
C THR A 226 -21.25 3.70 -8.03
N MET A 227 -20.18 3.60 -8.81
CA MET A 227 -20.07 4.30 -10.11
C MET A 227 -21.11 3.81 -11.12
N GLY A 228 -21.58 2.57 -11.01
CA GLY A 228 -22.65 1.99 -11.82
C GLY A 228 -24.06 2.43 -11.38
N GLY A 229 -24.19 3.21 -10.28
CA GLY A 229 -25.45 3.72 -9.78
C GLY A 229 -26.15 2.83 -8.76
N GLN A 230 -25.65 1.62 -8.47
CA GLN A 230 -26.25 0.72 -7.48
C GLN A 230 -26.14 1.34 -6.08
N ARG A 231 -27.19 1.20 -5.30
CA ARG A 231 -27.26 1.61 -3.89
C ARG A 231 -27.02 0.40 -2.99
N VAL A 232 -26.12 0.57 -2.02
CA VAL A 232 -25.77 -0.49 -1.07
C VAL A 232 -26.04 0.01 0.34
N ALA A 233 -26.94 -0.67 1.05
CA ALA A 233 -27.23 -0.35 2.45
C ALA A 233 -26.30 -1.14 3.38
N ALA A 234 -25.69 -0.43 4.35
CA ALA A 234 -24.94 -1.00 5.46
C ALA A 234 -25.73 -0.79 6.75
N ARG A 235 -26.22 -1.88 7.37
CA ARG A 235 -27.11 -1.78 8.53
C ARG A 235 -26.37 -1.49 9.84
N GLN A 236 -25.09 -1.81 9.94
CA GLN A 236 -24.28 -1.68 11.16
C GLN A 236 -23.03 -0.84 10.96
N ALA A 237 -22.27 -1.09 9.89
CA ALA A 237 -21.00 -0.39 9.69
C ALA A 237 -20.57 -0.36 8.21
N VAL A 238 -19.78 0.66 7.88
CA VAL A 238 -18.99 0.74 6.65
C VAL A 238 -17.50 0.70 7.05
N VAL A 239 -16.73 -0.17 6.39
CA VAL A 239 -15.28 -0.28 6.57
C VAL A 239 -14.59 0.22 5.31
N VAL A 240 -13.83 1.30 5.41
CA VAL A 240 -13.04 1.87 4.31
C VAL A 240 -11.61 1.36 4.41
N ALA A 241 -11.25 0.38 3.57
CA ALA A 241 -9.97 -0.33 3.56
C ALA A 241 -9.25 -0.18 2.20
N THR A 242 -9.21 1.04 1.68
CA THR A 242 -8.73 1.38 0.33
C THR A 242 -7.24 1.78 0.28
N GLY A 243 -6.45 1.45 1.32
CA GLY A 243 -5.06 1.89 1.47
C GLY A 243 -4.99 3.35 1.89
N VAL A 244 -5.22 4.27 0.96
CA VAL A 244 -5.55 5.66 1.29
C VAL A 244 -7.08 5.79 1.35
N PRO A 245 -7.67 6.20 2.48
CA PRO A 245 -9.12 6.27 2.62
C PRO A 245 -9.75 7.20 1.59
N ILE A 246 -10.73 6.69 0.85
CA ILE A 246 -11.55 7.50 -0.06
C ILE A 246 -12.44 8.45 0.73
N THR A 247 -12.87 9.54 0.11
CA THR A 247 -13.80 10.52 0.69
C THR A 247 -15.02 10.70 -0.20
N SER A 248 -16.18 10.98 0.40
CA SER A 248 -17.45 10.94 -0.30
C SER A 248 -18.00 12.30 -0.72
N ASN A 249 -17.58 13.37 -0.05
CA ASN A 249 -18.01 14.74 -0.33
C ASN A 249 -16.94 15.75 0.11
N LEU A 250 -17.14 17.02 -0.24
CA LEU A 250 -16.15 18.07 0.03
C LEU A 250 -15.92 18.29 1.55
N VAL A 251 -16.96 18.15 2.37
CA VAL A 251 -16.84 18.33 3.84
C VAL A 251 -16.03 17.18 4.43
N ASP A 252 -16.35 15.93 4.08
CA ASP A 252 -15.57 14.76 4.51
C ASP A 252 -14.12 14.88 4.02
N SER A 253 -13.93 15.33 2.77
CA SER A 253 -12.58 15.53 2.21
C SER A 253 -11.78 16.56 3.02
N ALA A 254 -12.38 17.66 3.43
CA ALA A 254 -11.73 18.68 4.22
C ALA A 254 -11.41 18.19 5.65
N VAL A 255 -12.32 17.46 6.29
CA VAL A 255 -12.10 16.89 7.63
C VAL A 255 -11.03 15.81 7.57
N HIS A 256 -11.10 14.87 6.62
CA HIS A 256 -10.11 13.82 6.44
C HIS A 256 -8.74 14.35 6.02
N ALA A 257 -8.70 15.45 5.24
CA ALA A 257 -7.44 16.13 4.88
C ALA A 257 -6.63 16.55 6.12
N ILE A 258 -7.32 16.84 7.23
CA ILE A 258 -6.68 17.19 8.50
C ILE A 258 -6.55 15.98 9.42
N ALA A 259 -7.65 15.24 9.61
CA ALA A 259 -7.74 14.21 10.65
C ALA A 259 -7.04 12.89 10.30
N LEU A 260 -6.92 12.55 9.02
CA LEU A 260 -6.30 11.32 8.52
C LEU A 260 -5.14 11.61 7.57
N HIS A 261 -5.44 12.23 6.41
CA HIS A 261 -4.43 12.43 5.36
C HIS A 261 -3.31 13.34 5.81
N GLY A 262 -3.62 14.40 6.57
CA GLY A 262 -2.63 15.33 7.11
C GLY A 262 -1.67 14.71 8.13
N LYS A 263 -2.03 13.58 8.73
CA LYS A 263 -1.16 12.86 9.67
C LYS A 263 -0.18 11.91 9.00
N GLN A 264 -0.27 11.70 7.69
CA GLN A 264 0.55 10.74 6.96
C GLN A 264 1.02 11.30 5.62
N VAL A 265 2.05 10.70 5.07
CA VAL A 265 2.47 10.91 3.68
C VAL A 265 2.36 9.61 2.91
N VAL A 266 2.03 9.74 1.64
CA VAL A 266 2.07 8.62 0.70
C VAL A 266 3.44 8.61 0.03
N ARG A 267 4.13 7.49 0.12
CA ARG A 267 5.44 7.27 -0.49
C ARG A 267 5.36 6.14 -1.49
N ARG A 268 6.21 6.21 -2.50
CA ARG A 268 6.38 5.14 -3.47
C ARG A 268 7.63 4.36 -3.15
N ARG A 269 7.47 3.06 -2.97
CA ARG A 269 8.54 2.10 -2.81
C ARG A 269 8.76 1.36 -4.12
N PHE A 270 10.01 1.17 -4.49
CA PHE A 270 10.39 0.42 -5.68
C PHE A 270 10.87 -0.97 -5.30
N ALA A 271 10.65 -1.93 -6.19
CA ALA A 271 11.09 -3.30 -6.02
C ALA A 271 11.53 -3.92 -7.35
N ILE A 272 12.48 -4.83 -7.28
CA ILE A 272 12.94 -5.64 -8.42
C ILE A 272 12.98 -7.11 -8.04
N GLY A 273 12.78 -7.98 -9.02
CA GLY A 273 12.99 -9.43 -8.92
C GLY A 273 14.21 -9.82 -9.75
N LEU A 274 15.21 -10.37 -9.08
CA LEU A 274 16.47 -10.80 -9.68
C LEU A 274 16.59 -12.32 -9.63
N LYS A 275 17.02 -12.92 -10.74
CA LYS A 275 17.29 -14.36 -10.80
C LYS A 275 18.57 -14.68 -10.05
N VAL A 276 18.50 -15.69 -9.18
CA VAL A 276 19.66 -16.27 -8.48
C VAL A 276 19.61 -17.80 -8.58
N PRO A 277 20.75 -18.51 -8.67
CA PRO A 277 20.75 -19.97 -8.66
C PRO A 277 20.04 -20.50 -7.41
N LYS A 278 19.28 -21.59 -7.56
CA LYS A 278 18.52 -22.19 -6.46
C LYS A 278 19.44 -22.50 -5.28
N GLY A 279 19.06 -22.05 -4.07
CA GLY A 279 19.80 -22.28 -2.84
C GLY A 279 21.13 -21.52 -2.69
N SER A 280 21.47 -20.61 -3.61
CA SER A 280 22.71 -19.83 -3.53
C SER A 280 22.64 -18.65 -2.55
N VAL A 281 21.43 -18.27 -2.13
CA VAL A 281 21.15 -17.23 -1.15
C VAL A 281 20.39 -17.86 0.01
N LYS A 282 20.70 -17.43 1.24
CA LYS A 282 19.95 -17.90 2.43
C LYS A 282 18.48 -17.50 2.32
N ASP A 283 17.58 -18.45 2.50
CA ASP A 283 16.13 -18.15 2.58
C ASP A 283 15.83 -17.45 3.91
N ALA A 284 15.81 -16.14 3.86
CA ALA A 284 15.64 -15.24 5.00
C ALA A 284 15.16 -13.87 4.52
N ILE A 285 14.72 -13.03 5.46
CA ILE A 285 14.44 -11.62 5.19
C ILE A 285 15.60 -10.77 5.73
N PHE A 286 16.20 -9.96 4.87
CA PHE A 286 17.27 -9.04 5.25
C PHE A 286 16.76 -7.60 5.23
N TYR A 287 16.97 -6.87 6.31
CA TYR A 287 16.70 -5.44 6.45
C TYR A 287 18.03 -4.74 6.66
N ASP A 288 18.40 -3.80 5.81
CA ASP A 288 19.60 -3.03 6.07
C ASP A 288 19.31 -1.72 6.82
N THR A 289 20.36 -1.21 7.48
CA THR A 289 20.31 0.06 8.20
C THR A 289 20.76 1.25 7.34
N ALA A 290 20.84 1.10 6.03
CA ALA A 290 21.23 2.15 5.10
C ALA A 290 20.14 3.26 5.03
N SER A 291 20.51 4.39 4.44
CA SER A 291 19.56 5.45 4.11
C SER A 291 19.71 5.78 2.62
N PRO A 292 18.71 5.45 1.80
CA PRO A 292 17.46 4.76 2.11
C PRO A 292 17.65 3.28 2.49
N PRO A 293 16.78 2.69 3.31
CA PRO A 293 16.87 1.28 3.70
C PRO A 293 16.45 0.36 2.57
N HIS A 294 16.97 -0.87 2.59
CA HIS A 294 16.60 -1.92 1.66
C HIS A 294 16.04 -3.15 2.39
N THR A 295 15.15 -3.87 1.71
CA THR A 295 14.68 -5.19 2.13
C THR A 295 15.03 -6.21 1.05
N VAL A 296 15.49 -7.41 1.46
CA VAL A 296 15.82 -8.49 0.53
C VAL A 296 15.25 -9.79 1.06
N HIS A 297 14.60 -10.58 0.21
CA HIS A 297 14.16 -11.94 0.52
C HIS A 297 13.97 -12.73 -0.78
N LEU A 298 13.65 -14.02 -0.66
CA LEU A 298 13.44 -14.88 -1.81
C LEU A 298 11.95 -15.14 -2.05
N ALA A 299 11.56 -15.18 -3.32
CA ALA A 299 10.34 -15.81 -3.80
C ALA A 299 10.72 -17.06 -4.61
N ASP A 300 9.78 -18.01 -4.71
CA ASP A 300 10.01 -19.22 -5.50
C ASP A 300 10.04 -18.89 -7.00
N GLY A 301 11.13 -19.24 -7.65
CA GLY A 301 11.31 -19.15 -9.11
C GLY A 301 11.19 -20.50 -9.82
N GLY A 302 10.78 -21.56 -9.12
CA GLY A 302 10.66 -22.92 -9.64
C GLY A 302 11.86 -23.80 -9.31
N ARG A 303 12.16 -24.76 -10.18
CA ARG A 303 13.17 -25.80 -9.89
C ARG A 303 14.62 -25.35 -10.06
N THR A 304 14.88 -24.37 -10.90
CA THR A 304 16.25 -24.02 -11.33
C THR A 304 16.81 -22.78 -10.67
N HIS A 305 15.96 -21.87 -10.17
CA HIS A 305 16.36 -20.60 -9.60
C HIS A 305 15.39 -20.14 -8.52
N ASP A 306 15.83 -19.19 -7.72
CA ASP A 306 14.99 -18.38 -6.87
C ASP A 306 14.89 -16.97 -7.45
N VAL A 307 13.83 -16.25 -7.09
CA VAL A 307 13.67 -14.83 -7.42
C VAL A 307 14.01 -14.01 -6.18
N MET A 308 15.16 -13.35 -6.19
CA MET A 308 15.54 -12.42 -5.13
C MET A 308 14.76 -11.12 -5.29
N ILE A 309 13.88 -10.84 -4.35
CA ILE A 309 13.14 -9.58 -4.29
C ILE A 309 13.97 -8.58 -3.51
N VAL A 310 14.20 -7.42 -4.12
CA VAL A 310 14.93 -6.30 -3.50
C VAL A 310 14.03 -5.08 -3.51
N GLY A 311 13.64 -4.60 -2.33
CA GLY A 311 12.78 -3.43 -2.16
C GLY A 311 13.51 -2.27 -1.50
N GLY A 312 13.09 -1.04 -1.80
CA GLY A 312 13.68 0.17 -1.21
C GLY A 312 13.54 1.40 -2.09
N GLN A 313 14.47 2.35 -1.94
CA GLN A 313 14.52 3.59 -2.72
C GLN A 313 13.21 4.41 -2.60
N ASP A 314 12.64 4.44 -1.40
CA ASP A 314 11.36 5.10 -1.14
C ASP A 314 11.45 6.59 -1.50
N THR A 315 10.50 7.06 -2.31
CA THR A 315 10.38 8.48 -2.69
C THR A 315 9.00 9.01 -2.33
N ASP A 316 8.89 10.33 -2.14
CA ASP A 316 7.60 10.95 -1.98
C ASP A 316 6.80 10.84 -3.28
N GLN A 317 5.49 10.59 -3.17
CA GLN A 317 4.61 10.48 -4.33
C GLN A 317 4.42 11.84 -5.00
N GLY A 318 4.25 11.85 -6.32
CA GLY A 318 3.99 13.06 -7.09
C GLY A 318 5.22 13.93 -7.31
N LYS A 319 6.43 13.38 -7.27
CA LYS A 319 7.64 14.06 -7.74
C LYS A 319 7.55 14.39 -9.23
N LYS A 320 8.31 15.41 -9.66
CA LYS A 320 8.48 15.68 -11.10
C LYS A 320 9.25 14.54 -11.77
N PRO A 321 9.02 14.27 -13.07
CA PRO A 321 9.64 13.15 -13.77
C PRO A 321 11.16 13.06 -13.62
N GLY A 322 11.88 14.18 -13.70
CA GLY A 322 13.35 14.21 -13.56
C GLY A 322 13.88 13.96 -12.14
N GLU A 323 13.01 13.99 -11.12
CA GLU A 323 13.39 13.78 -9.71
C GLU A 323 13.35 12.32 -9.29
N TYR A 324 12.80 11.41 -10.13
CA TYR A 324 12.74 9.98 -9.81
C TYR A 324 14.10 9.27 -9.95
N GLY A 325 15.00 9.77 -10.81
CA GLY A 325 16.28 9.12 -11.10
C GLY A 325 16.09 7.70 -11.68
N ASP A 326 16.98 6.78 -11.28
CA ASP A 326 16.93 5.36 -11.64
C ASP A 326 16.85 4.47 -10.38
N PRO A 327 15.69 4.40 -9.73
CA PRO A 327 15.53 3.63 -8.49
C PRO A 327 15.74 2.12 -8.71
N PHE A 328 15.34 1.58 -9.86
CA PHE A 328 15.52 0.16 -10.17
C PHE A 328 16.98 -0.21 -10.39
N GLY A 329 17.75 0.62 -11.10
CA GLY A 329 19.18 0.42 -11.25
C GLY A 329 19.96 0.58 -9.94
N LEU A 330 19.51 1.47 -9.04
CA LEU A 330 20.08 1.59 -7.70
C LEU A 330 19.89 0.31 -6.88
N LEU A 331 18.68 -0.28 -6.90
CA LEU A 331 18.38 -1.55 -6.25
C LEU A 331 19.22 -2.71 -6.84
N GLU A 332 19.36 -2.75 -8.15
CA GLU A 332 20.16 -3.79 -8.82
C GLU A 332 21.65 -3.67 -8.47
N ARG A 333 22.22 -2.46 -8.49
CA ARG A 333 23.61 -2.22 -8.07
C ARG A 333 23.83 -2.63 -6.61
N TYR A 334 22.90 -2.31 -5.73
CA TYR A 334 22.93 -2.73 -4.33
C TYR A 334 22.99 -4.26 -4.20
N ALA A 335 22.10 -4.97 -4.91
CA ALA A 335 22.03 -6.43 -4.85
C ALA A 335 23.32 -7.09 -5.40
N ARG A 336 23.79 -6.67 -6.58
CA ARG A 336 25.00 -7.22 -7.21
C ARG A 336 26.26 -6.98 -6.40
N ALA A 337 26.35 -5.86 -5.68
CA ALA A 337 27.48 -5.56 -4.80
C ALA A 337 27.56 -6.48 -3.57
N ARG A 338 26.43 -7.10 -3.17
CA ARG A 338 26.32 -7.97 -1.99
C ARG A 338 26.25 -9.46 -2.35
N TRP A 339 25.53 -9.78 -3.41
CA TRP A 339 25.31 -11.15 -3.91
C TRP A 339 25.86 -11.26 -5.34
N PRO A 340 27.14 -11.62 -5.50
CA PRO A 340 27.75 -11.74 -6.84
C PRO A 340 27.08 -12.77 -7.75
N GLN A 341 26.34 -13.74 -7.16
CA GLN A 341 25.58 -14.77 -7.88
C GLN A 341 24.31 -14.26 -8.56
N VAL A 342 23.94 -12.98 -8.39
CA VAL A 342 22.81 -12.36 -9.09
C VAL A 342 23.03 -12.39 -10.60
N GLN A 343 22.06 -12.93 -11.33
CA GLN A 343 22.04 -13.06 -12.78
C GLN A 343 21.30 -11.90 -13.44
N GLU A 344 20.14 -12.15 -14.02
CA GLU A 344 19.33 -11.17 -14.75
C GLU A 344 18.19 -10.59 -13.91
N ARG A 345 17.74 -9.38 -14.24
CA ARG A 345 16.53 -8.79 -13.68
C ARG A 345 15.32 -9.32 -14.44
N LEU A 346 14.45 -10.04 -13.71
CA LEU A 346 13.22 -10.63 -14.25
C LEU A 346 12.04 -9.67 -14.16
N HIS A 347 11.95 -8.92 -13.05
CA HIS A 347 10.80 -8.08 -12.71
C HIS A 347 11.23 -6.73 -12.17
N GLN A 348 10.39 -5.71 -12.40
CA GLN A 348 10.49 -4.40 -11.75
C GLN A 348 9.11 -3.80 -11.57
N TRP A 349 8.84 -3.29 -10.38
CA TRP A 349 7.55 -2.67 -10.06
C TRP A 349 7.68 -1.67 -8.93
N SER A 350 6.61 -0.91 -8.70
CA SER A 350 6.50 -0.08 -7.52
C SER A 350 5.12 -0.21 -6.87
N TYR A 351 5.04 0.22 -5.63
CA TYR A 351 3.80 0.29 -4.87
C TYR A 351 3.84 1.45 -3.87
N THR A 352 2.65 1.89 -3.43
CA THR A 352 2.54 2.94 -2.43
C THR A 352 2.54 2.36 -1.02
N ILE A 353 3.20 3.07 -0.13
CA ILE A 353 3.12 2.87 1.32
C ILE A 353 2.66 4.17 1.97
N THR A 354 1.89 4.06 3.03
CA THR A 354 1.42 5.20 3.80
C THR A 354 2.17 5.26 5.12
N VAL A 355 2.81 6.40 5.38
CA VAL A 355 3.68 6.58 6.55
C VAL A 355 3.14 7.68 7.45
N PRO A 356 2.43 7.33 8.54
CA PRO A 356 2.01 8.29 9.53
C PRO A 356 3.19 8.94 10.27
N ILE A 357 3.02 10.18 10.72
CA ILE A 357 4.02 10.90 11.52
C ILE A 357 4.39 10.09 12.78
N GLU A 358 3.40 9.39 13.32
CA GLU A 358 3.52 8.57 14.52
C GLU A 358 4.15 7.19 14.27
N LYS A 359 4.48 6.86 13.01
CA LYS A 359 5.11 5.58 12.62
C LYS A 359 4.32 4.32 13.00
N LEU A 360 3.02 4.44 13.21
CA LEU A 360 2.10 3.34 13.52
C LEU A 360 0.85 3.45 12.67
N GLY A 361 0.30 2.34 12.24
CA GLY A 361 -0.94 2.27 11.48
C GLY A 361 -2.11 3.00 12.14
N MET A 362 -3.13 3.29 11.38
CA MET A 362 -4.37 3.90 11.84
C MET A 362 -5.52 2.96 11.50
N TYR A 363 -6.04 2.26 12.52
CA TYR A 363 -7.04 1.20 12.40
C TYR A 363 -8.15 1.38 13.42
N GLY A 364 -9.39 1.46 13.00
CA GLY A 364 -10.54 1.59 13.90
C GLY A 364 -11.57 2.61 13.41
N GLN A 365 -12.33 3.17 14.35
CA GLN A 365 -13.36 4.15 14.04
C GLN A 365 -12.78 5.41 13.40
N ASP A 366 -13.43 5.89 12.35
CA ASP A 366 -13.12 7.15 11.69
C ASP A 366 -13.13 8.30 12.72
N PRO A 367 -12.13 9.20 12.73
CA PRO A 367 -12.09 10.32 13.66
C PRO A 367 -13.17 11.37 13.41
N VAL A 368 -13.92 11.29 12.30
CA VAL A 368 -15.09 12.14 12.08
C VAL A 368 -16.19 11.74 13.06
N PRO A 369 -16.66 12.65 13.93
CA PRO A 369 -17.67 12.34 14.94
C PRO A 369 -18.93 11.74 14.32
N PHE A 370 -19.46 10.72 14.95
CA PHE A 370 -20.73 10.06 14.57
C PHE A 370 -20.76 9.46 13.15
N SER A 371 -19.59 9.24 12.54
CA SER A 371 -19.53 8.75 11.16
C SER A 371 -20.08 7.33 11.00
N GLY A 372 -20.02 6.47 12.03
CA GLY A 372 -20.36 5.03 11.91
C GLY A 372 -19.49 4.28 10.91
N VAL A 373 -18.39 4.89 10.50
CA VAL A 373 -17.40 4.37 9.53
C VAL A 373 -16.16 3.91 10.29
N TYR A 374 -15.51 2.89 9.77
CA TYR A 374 -14.22 2.40 10.24
C TYR A 374 -13.21 2.53 9.11
N VAL A 375 -11.97 2.87 9.46
CA VAL A 375 -10.90 3.10 8.47
C VAL A 375 -9.67 2.29 8.79
N GLY A 376 -8.96 1.86 7.74
CA GLY A 376 -7.65 1.21 7.84
C GLY A 376 -6.66 1.82 6.86
N THR A 377 -5.58 2.44 7.40
CA THR A 377 -4.52 3.10 6.63
C THR A 377 -3.21 3.17 7.42
N GLY A 378 -2.14 3.65 6.81
CA GLY A 378 -0.89 3.94 7.52
C GLY A 378 -0.04 2.70 7.78
N ASP A 379 0.11 1.81 6.81
CA ASP A 379 0.81 0.53 6.96
C ASP A 379 2.30 0.64 7.32
N CYS A 380 2.92 1.80 7.14
CA CYS A 380 4.36 2.04 7.38
C CYS A 380 5.29 1.08 6.61
N GLY A 381 4.80 0.41 5.57
CA GLY A 381 5.51 -0.63 4.84
C GLY A 381 5.36 -2.04 5.42
N LEU A 382 4.62 -2.23 6.52
CA LEU A 382 4.24 -3.54 7.07
C LEU A 382 2.92 -4.02 6.46
N VAL A 383 2.85 -4.11 5.14
CA VAL A 383 1.60 -4.27 4.40
C VAL A 383 0.79 -5.49 4.88
N LEU A 384 1.41 -6.67 4.95
CA LEU A 384 0.71 -7.91 5.31
C LEU A 384 0.46 -8.00 6.82
N THR A 385 1.48 -7.81 7.64
CA THR A 385 1.36 -7.90 9.10
C THR A 385 0.48 -6.78 9.65
N GLY A 386 0.80 -5.52 9.29
CA GLY A 386 0.04 -4.35 9.73
C GLY A 386 -1.40 -4.36 9.21
N GLY A 387 -1.60 -4.81 7.95
CA GLY A 387 -2.94 -4.91 7.37
C GLY A 387 -3.80 -6.00 8.01
N THR A 388 -3.21 -7.15 8.36
CA THR A 388 -3.91 -8.21 9.12
C THR A 388 -4.28 -7.71 10.52
N LEU A 389 -3.36 -7.05 11.22
CA LEU A 389 -3.63 -6.41 12.49
C LEU A 389 -4.79 -5.40 12.38
N GLY A 390 -4.73 -4.54 11.36
CA GLY A 390 -5.76 -3.52 11.12
C GLY A 390 -7.13 -4.11 10.86
N GLY A 391 -7.20 -5.15 10.02
CA GLY A 391 -8.45 -5.87 9.75
C GLY A 391 -9.04 -6.50 11.01
N THR A 392 -8.19 -7.08 11.87
CA THR A 392 -8.60 -7.67 13.16
C THR A 392 -9.13 -6.61 14.13
N ILE A 393 -8.40 -5.51 14.32
CA ILE A 393 -8.84 -4.40 15.20
C ILE A 393 -10.18 -3.84 14.74
N ILE A 394 -10.36 -3.62 13.43
CA ILE A 394 -11.60 -3.11 12.87
C ILE A 394 -12.75 -4.11 13.08
N ALA A 395 -12.53 -5.40 12.82
CA ALA A 395 -13.55 -6.42 13.03
C ALA A 395 -13.99 -6.49 14.49
N ASP A 396 -13.05 -6.47 15.44
CA ASP A 396 -13.34 -6.48 16.87
C ASP A 396 -14.15 -5.23 17.27
N ALA A 397 -13.78 -4.05 16.77
CA ALA A 397 -14.50 -2.80 17.04
C ALA A 397 -15.94 -2.85 16.51
N VAL A 398 -16.17 -3.36 15.29
CA VAL A 398 -17.52 -3.53 14.71
C VAL A 398 -18.37 -4.55 15.51
N LEU A 399 -17.72 -5.59 16.05
CA LEU A 399 -18.38 -6.62 16.87
C LEU A 399 -18.55 -6.23 18.33
N GLY A 400 -18.06 -5.05 18.76
CA GLY A 400 -18.07 -4.61 20.16
C GLY A 400 -17.15 -5.44 21.06
N ARG A 401 -16.13 -6.07 20.52
CA ARG A 401 -15.13 -6.85 21.26
C ARG A 401 -13.98 -5.95 21.72
N SER A 402 -13.48 -6.19 22.92
CA SER A 402 -12.26 -5.53 23.39
C SER A 402 -11.04 -6.05 22.64
N ASN A 403 -10.19 -5.13 22.16
CA ASN A 403 -8.92 -5.47 21.56
C ASN A 403 -7.81 -4.67 22.26
N PRO A 404 -6.78 -5.33 22.85
CA PRO A 404 -5.76 -4.66 23.67
C PRO A 404 -4.90 -3.66 22.88
N TYR A 405 -4.92 -3.74 21.57
CA TYR A 405 -4.12 -2.89 20.68
C TYR A 405 -4.91 -1.71 20.10
N ALA A 406 -6.24 -1.67 20.28
CA ALA A 406 -7.11 -0.69 19.61
C ALA A 406 -6.68 0.77 19.87
N ASP A 407 -6.36 1.11 21.11
CA ASP A 407 -6.02 2.49 21.50
C ASP A 407 -4.73 2.99 20.85
N ILE A 408 -3.71 2.13 20.75
CA ILE A 408 -2.41 2.54 20.18
C ILE A 408 -2.47 2.69 18.65
N TYR A 409 -3.42 2.01 17.99
CA TYR A 409 -3.66 2.11 16.55
C TYR A 409 -4.88 2.95 16.18
N SER A 410 -5.57 3.56 17.16
CA SER A 410 -6.76 4.38 16.89
C SER A 410 -6.45 5.54 15.92
N PRO A 411 -7.27 5.75 14.87
CA PRO A 411 -7.12 6.91 13.98
C PRO A 411 -7.27 8.26 14.70
N GLY A 412 -8.07 8.29 15.78
CA GLY A 412 -8.30 9.45 16.64
C GLY A 412 -7.25 9.66 17.74
N ARG A 413 -6.22 8.81 17.84
CA ARG A 413 -5.18 8.94 18.89
C ARG A 413 -4.52 10.31 18.86
N LYS A 414 -4.18 10.83 20.05
CA LYS A 414 -3.51 12.13 20.23
C LYS A 414 -2.01 11.92 20.39
N LEU A 415 -1.21 12.77 19.75
CA LEU A 415 0.23 12.84 20.00
C LEU A 415 0.49 13.32 21.43
N ARG A 416 1.46 12.70 22.10
CA ARG A 416 1.89 13.11 23.44
C ARG A 416 2.40 14.57 23.38
N GLY A 417 1.81 15.46 24.20
CA GLY A 417 2.26 16.84 24.39
C GLY A 417 1.62 17.91 23.54
N LEU A 418 0.69 17.59 22.62
CA LEU A 418 -0.02 18.59 21.81
C LEU A 418 -1.54 18.48 21.99
N PRO A 419 -2.17 19.34 22.79
CA PRO A 419 -3.54 19.11 23.23
C PRO A 419 -4.63 19.32 22.18
N PHE A 420 -4.43 20.09 21.11
CA PHE A 420 -5.55 20.47 20.22
C PHE A 420 -5.22 20.71 18.75
N ILE A 421 -3.97 20.72 18.31
CA ILE A 421 -3.63 20.91 16.91
C ILE A 421 -3.42 19.55 16.28
N PRO A 422 -4.15 19.17 15.22
CA PRO A 422 -3.79 17.98 14.43
C PRO A 422 -2.35 18.17 13.98
N THR A 423 -1.46 17.30 14.45
CA THR A 423 -0.05 17.39 14.06
C THR A 423 0.04 16.94 12.60
N LEU A 424 0.04 17.91 11.71
CA LEU A 424 0.17 17.66 10.29
C LEU A 424 1.60 17.19 9.98
N HIS A 425 1.72 16.18 9.15
CA HIS A 425 3.01 15.67 8.72
C HIS A 425 3.75 16.80 7.96
N PRO A 426 5.01 17.15 8.28
CA PRO A 426 5.72 18.25 7.62
C PRO A 426 5.76 18.11 6.09
N MET A 427 5.96 16.91 5.59
CA MET A 427 5.94 16.64 4.14
C MET A 427 4.56 16.82 3.52
N TYR A 428 3.48 16.48 4.26
CA TYR A 428 2.13 16.76 3.82
C TYR A 428 1.90 18.27 3.62
N LEU A 429 2.29 19.08 4.61
CA LEU A 429 2.19 20.55 4.52
C LEU A 429 3.00 21.09 3.34
N TRP A 430 4.25 20.63 3.20
CA TRP A 430 5.11 21.01 2.10
C TRP A 430 4.52 20.66 0.74
N ASN A 431 4.07 19.43 0.53
CA ASN A 431 3.49 18.97 -0.72
C ASN A 431 2.21 19.74 -1.06
N THR A 432 1.39 20.05 -0.05
CA THR A 432 0.16 20.85 -0.24
C THR A 432 0.50 22.29 -0.65
N ILE A 433 1.44 22.95 0.04
CA ILE A 433 1.90 24.30 -0.30
C ILE A 433 2.50 24.31 -1.71
N GLN A 434 3.40 23.39 -2.04
CA GLN A 434 3.99 23.29 -3.37
C GLN A 434 2.94 23.09 -4.46
N SER A 435 1.93 22.28 -4.21
CA SER A 435 0.85 22.05 -5.16
C SER A 435 0.03 23.31 -5.41
N VAL A 436 -0.30 24.07 -4.36
CA VAL A 436 -1.00 25.38 -4.49
C VAL A 436 -0.14 26.39 -5.24
N VAL A 437 1.14 26.50 -4.90
CA VAL A 437 2.09 27.37 -5.61
C VAL A 437 2.18 26.99 -7.08
N ASN A 438 2.29 25.71 -7.41
CA ASN A 438 2.35 25.22 -8.79
C ASN A 438 1.05 25.47 -9.58
N GLN A 439 -0.10 25.59 -8.91
CA GLN A 439 -1.35 25.95 -9.58
C GLN A 439 -1.37 27.40 -10.04
N VAL A 440 -0.86 28.33 -9.21
CA VAL A 440 -0.91 29.78 -9.47
C VAL A 440 0.31 30.29 -10.23
N THR A 441 1.44 29.57 -10.15
CA THR A 441 2.65 29.94 -10.90
C THR A 441 2.51 29.49 -12.36
N PRO A 442 2.75 30.39 -13.33
CA PRO A 442 2.93 29.95 -14.72
C PRO A 442 4.05 28.92 -14.75
N GLN A 443 3.75 27.70 -15.17
CA GLN A 443 4.82 26.75 -15.44
C GLN A 443 5.58 27.28 -16.64
N LEU A 444 6.81 27.74 -16.40
CA LEU A 444 7.72 28.19 -17.43
C LEU A 444 8.07 26.99 -18.32
N ARG A 445 7.56 27.06 -19.53
CA ARG A 445 7.71 26.25 -20.73
C ARG A 445 6.52 25.34 -21.00
N ASN A 446 5.86 25.64 -22.12
CA ASN A 446 5.33 24.62 -23.00
C ASN A 446 6.51 23.71 -23.34
N GLN A 447 6.66 22.57 -22.66
CA GLN A 447 7.41 21.46 -23.21
C GLN A 447 6.69 21.21 -24.53
N ASP A 448 7.39 21.33 -25.65
CA ASP A 448 6.77 21.11 -26.95
C ASP A 448 6.19 19.68 -26.92
N ILE A 449 4.88 19.58 -27.05
CA ILE A 449 4.18 18.29 -27.04
C ILE A 449 4.73 17.40 -28.17
N GLU A 450 5.29 18.02 -29.20
CA GLU A 450 5.97 17.37 -30.31
C GLU A 450 7.21 16.60 -29.84
N ASP A 451 7.99 17.15 -28.90
CA ASP A 451 9.19 16.53 -28.33
C ASP A 451 8.89 15.48 -27.26
N LEU A 452 7.62 15.34 -26.84
CA LEU A 452 7.25 14.32 -25.86
C LEU A 452 7.45 12.92 -26.46
N ALA A 453 8.28 12.09 -25.80
CA ALA A 453 8.53 10.73 -26.26
C ALA A 453 7.23 9.88 -26.28
N PRO A 454 7.09 8.92 -27.20
CA PRO A 454 6.01 7.94 -27.13
C PRO A 454 5.95 7.22 -25.77
N ASP A 455 4.74 6.83 -25.36
CA ASP A 455 4.42 6.19 -24.08
C ASP A 455 4.91 6.98 -22.85
N SER A 456 4.85 8.32 -22.95
CA SER A 456 5.22 9.23 -21.88
C SER A 456 4.18 10.32 -21.65
N GLY A 457 4.30 11.04 -20.54
CA GLY A 457 3.37 12.10 -20.16
C GLY A 457 4.06 13.33 -19.57
N CYS A 458 3.38 14.46 -19.68
CA CYS A 458 3.80 15.72 -19.06
C CYS A 458 2.59 16.57 -18.64
N THR A 459 2.81 17.48 -17.69
CA THR A 459 1.81 18.48 -17.34
C THR A 459 2.19 19.82 -17.97
N ILE A 460 1.27 20.42 -18.72
CA ILE A 460 1.46 21.69 -19.42
C ILE A 460 0.42 22.72 -18.95
N GLN A 461 0.66 23.98 -19.30
CA GLN A 461 -0.32 25.04 -19.16
C GLN A 461 -0.83 25.47 -20.54
N LYS A 462 -2.14 25.49 -20.73
CA LYS A 462 -2.81 25.98 -21.93
C LYS A 462 -3.82 27.07 -21.50
N GLY A 463 -3.48 28.34 -21.69
CA GLY A 463 -4.22 29.46 -21.12
C GLY A 463 -4.24 29.38 -19.58
N LEU A 464 -5.42 29.40 -18.97
CA LEU A 464 -5.60 29.26 -17.52
C LEU A 464 -5.72 27.81 -17.06
N ARG A 465 -5.70 26.83 -17.97
CA ARG A 465 -5.90 25.41 -17.64
C ARG A 465 -4.58 24.68 -17.47
N LYS A 466 -4.48 23.84 -16.44
CA LYS A 466 -3.42 22.84 -16.28
C LYS A 466 -3.88 21.54 -16.93
N VAL A 467 -3.10 21.04 -17.87
CA VAL A 467 -3.45 19.91 -18.74
C VAL A 467 -2.42 18.78 -18.56
N ALA A 468 -2.90 17.60 -18.24
CA ALA A 468 -2.14 16.36 -18.25
C ALA A 468 -2.17 15.79 -19.66
N VAL A 469 -1.02 15.70 -20.31
CA VAL A 469 -0.88 15.19 -21.68
C VAL A 469 -0.15 13.87 -21.65
N TYR A 470 -0.75 12.84 -22.23
CA TYR A 470 -0.12 11.55 -22.47
C TYR A 470 0.00 11.32 -23.98
N LYS A 471 1.19 10.95 -24.44
CA LYS A 471 1.45 10.52 -25.82
C LYS A 471 1.56 8.99 -25.84
N ASP A 472 0.64 8.33 -26.54
CA ASP A 472 0.65 6.88 -26.58
C ASP A 472 1.77 6.31 -27.48
N PRO A 473 2.02 4.97 -27.49
CA PRO A 473 3.04 4.36 -28.32
C PRO A 473 2.86 4.60 -29.82
N GLN A 474 1.63 4.94 -30.27
CA GLN A 474 1.29 5.26 -31.66
C GLN A 474 1.49 6.74 -31.99
N GLY A 475 1.92 7.56 -31.01
CA GLY A 475 2.13 8.99 -31.14
C GLY A 475 0.87 9.84 -30.99
N GLN A 476 -0.28 9.24 -30.70
CA GLN A 476 -1.52 9.98 -30.46
C GLN A 476 -1.48 10.62 -29.06
N THR A 477 -1.87 11.90 -28.97
CA THR A 477 -1.92 12.62 -27.71
C THR A 477 -3.32 12.58 -27.09
N HIS A 478 -3.35 12.34 -25.79
CA HIS A 478 -4.54 12.34 -24.95
C HIS A 478 -4.41 13.41 -23.88
N ALA A 479 -5.45 14.21 -23.68
CA ALA A 479 -5.43 15.34 -22.76
C ALA A 479 -6.51 15.22 -21.70
N TYR A 480 -6.12 15.46 -20.46
CA TYR A 480 -6.97 15.43 -19.27
C TYR A 480 -6.74 16.67 -18.41
N SER A 481 -7.68 16.97 -17.52
CA SER A 481 -7.41 17.94 -16.47
C SER A 481 -6.26 17.45 -15.58
N ALA A 482 -5.23 18.27 -15.40
CA ALA A 482 -4.14 17.97 -14.47
C ALA A 482 -4.51 18.29 -13.01
N VAL A 483 -5.76 18.68 -12.75
CA VAL A 483 -6.28 19.02 -11.43
C VAL A 483 -6.93 17.77 -10.82
N CYS A 484 -6.41 17.32 -9.68
CA CYS A 484 -6.93 16.14 -8.98
C CYS A 484 -8.39 16.34 -8.55
N PRO A 485 -9.32 15.42 -8.90
CA PRO A 485 -10.74 15.55 -8.55
C PRO A 485 -11.04 15.52 -7.04
N HIS A 486 -10.06 15.14 -6.20
CA HIS A 486 -10.24 15.10 -4.75
C HIS A 486 -10.33 16.52 -4.12
N LEU A 487 -9.22 17.25 -4.06
CA LEU A 487 -9.12 18.60 -3.49
C LEU A 487 -8.31 19.56 -4.37
N GLY A 488 -8.25 19.31 -5.66
CA GLY A 488 -7.72 20.27 -6.62
C GLY A 488 -6.20 20.32 -6.76
N CYS A 489 -5.42 19.45 -6.13
CA CYS A 489 -3.96 19.45 -6.26
C CYS A 489 -3.49 19.16 -7.68
N LEU A 490 -2.34 19.74 -8.08
CA LEU A 490 -1.75 19.52 -9.40
C LEU A 490 -1.09 18.13 -9.50
N LEU A 491 -1.49 17.37 -10.50
CA LEU A 491 -0.94 16.03 -10.78
C LEU A 491 0.44 16.13 -11.43
N GLN A 492 1.27 15.12 -11.17
CA GLN A 492 2.57 14.91 -11.79
C GLN A 492 2.62 13.56 -12.51
N TRP A 493 3.33 13.51 -13.63
CA TRP A 493 3.57 12.26 -14.34
C TRP A 493 4.65 11.42 -13.64
N ASN A 494 4.38 10.16 -13.40
CA ASN A 494 5.34 9.19 -12.92
C ASN A 494 5.80 8.31 -14.09
N PRO A 495 7.04 8.49 -14.58
CA PRO A 495 7.54 7.74 -15.74
C PRO A 495 7.81 6.26 -15.43
N SER A 496 8.03 5.90 -14.15
CA SER A 496 8.34 4.53 -13.75
C SER A 496 7.15 3.60 -13.88
N ASP A 497 5.94 4.09 -13.53
CA ASP A 497 4.70 3.32 -13.55
C ASP A 497 3.75 3.76 -14.68
N LYS A 498 4.09 4.86 -15.36
CA LYS A 498 3.24 5.48 -16.40
C LYS A 498 1.86 5.86 -15.86
N GLU A 499 1.86 6.58 -14.76
CA GLU A 499 0.69 6.99 -13.99
C GLU A 499 0.72 8.48 -13.68
N TRP A 500 -0.46 9.08 -13.46
CA TRP A 500 -0.60 10.43 -12.91
C TRP A 500 -0.73 10.33 -11.39
N ASN A 501 0.16 10.97 -10.65
CA ASN A 501 0.19 10.91 -9.20
C ASN A 501 -0.11 12.28 -8.56
N CYS A 502 -0.95 12.26 -7.53
CA CYS A 502 -1.25 13.44 -6.73
C CYS A 502 -0.28 13.50 -5.54
N PRO A 503 0.51 14.61 -5.39
CA PRO A 503 1.48 14.73 -4.30
C PRO A 503 0.83 14.98 -2.93
N CYS A 504 -0.41 15.50 -2.89
CA CYS A 504 -1.03 15.93 -1.63
C CYS A 504 -1.56 14.75 -0.83
N HIS A 505 -2.39 13.89 -1.43
CA HIS A 505 -3.11 12.85 -0.70
C HIS A 505 -2.95 11.46 -1.33
N GLY A 506 -2.19 11.33 -2.42
CA GLY A 506 -1.84 10.04 -2.95
C GLY A 506 -2.77 9.46 -4.03
N SER A 507 -3.77 10.20 -4.54
CA SER A 507 -4.56 9.70 -5.67
C SER A 507 -3.68 9.36 -6.87
N CYS A 508 -3.92 8.19 -7.46
CA CYS A 508 -3.25 7.72 -8.67
C CYS A 508 -4.26 7.51 -9.79
N PHE A 509 -3.84 7.84 -11.01
CA PHE A 509 -4.63 7.62 -12.22
C PHE A 509 -3.72 6.98 -13.26
N ASP A 510 -4.28 6.08 -14.04
CA ASP A 510 -3.54 5.49 -15.16
C ASP A 510 -3.24 6.53 -16.26
N LYS A 511 -2.48 6.12 -17.25
CA LYS A 511 -2.12 6.96 -18.40
C LYS A 511 -3.34 7.48 -19.20
N LYS A 512 -4.52 6.87 -19.04
CA LYS A 512 -5.78 7.28 -19.67
C LYS A 512 -6.70 8.06 -18.73
N GLY A 513 -6.19 8.43 -17.54
CA GLY A 513 -6.94 9.19 -16.55
C GLY A 513 -7.94 8.38 -15.72
N GLU A 514 -7.96 7.05 -15.85
CA GLU A 514 -8.80 6.20 -15.01
C GLU A 514 -8.22 6.13 -13.58
N ASN A 515 -9.06 6.31 -12.58
CA ASN A 515 -8.62 6.25 -11.17
C ASN A 515 -8.15 4.85 -10.79
N ILE A 516 -6.92 4.74 -10.28
CA ILE A 516 -6.31 3.50 -9.81
C ILE A 516 -6.38 3.41 -8.28
N GLU A 517 -6.18 4.55 -7.58
CA GLU A 517 -6.07 4.60 -6.13
C GLU A 517 -6.62 5.92 -5.59
N GLY A 518 -7.30 5.83 -4.42
CA GLY A 518 -7.87 6.98 -3.73
C GLY A 518 -6.84 7.98 -3.19
N PRO A 519 -7.31 9.05 -2.53
CA PRO A 519 -8.67 9.27 -2.02
C PRO A 519 -9.72 9.72 -3.06
N SER A 520 -9.32 10.14 -4.29
CA SER A 520 -10.31 10.41 -5.34
C SER A 520 -11.12 9.14 -5.67
N THR A 521 -12.42 9.30 -5.88
CA THR A 521 -13.30 8.24 -6.41
C THR A 521 -13.64 8.44 -7.88
N LEU A 522 -13.24 9.58 -8.47
CA LEU A 522 -13.55 9.99 -9.84
C LEU A 522 -12.31 9.87 -10.71
N ASP A 523 -12.53 9.64 -11.99
CA ASP A 523 -11.50 9.66 -13.04
C ASP A 523 -11.13 11.12 -13.41
N LEU A 524 -10.02 11.31 -14.12
CA LEU A 524 -9.64 12.62 -14.65
C LEU A 524 -10.61 13.05 -15.75
N THR A 525 -10.98 14.32 -15.77
CA THR A 525 -11.86 14.87 -16.80
C THR A 525 -11.11 14.96 -18.14
N PRO A 526 -11.57 14.29 -19.20
CA PRO A 526 -11.00 14.43 -20.54
C PRO A 526 -11.17 15.85 -21.06
N LEU A 527 -10.18 16.36 -21.80
CA LEU A 527 -10.18 17.68 -22.42
C LEU A 527 -9.99 17.58 -23.93
N PRO A 528 -11.01 17.10 -24.67
CA PRO A 528 -10.92 16.94 -26.11
C PRO A 528 -10.70 18.30 -26.80
N GLY A 529 -9.78 18.33 -27.77
CA GLY A 529 -9.51 19.54 -28.58
C GLY A 529 -8.68 20.64 -27.89
N VAL A 530 -8.29 20.47 -26.62
CA VAL A 530 -7.49 21.49 -25.89
C VAL A 530 -6.08 21.63 -26.47
N LEU A 531 -5.57 20.64 -27.15
CA LEU A 531 -4.23 20.61 -27.77
C LEU A 531 -4.19 21.15 -29.20
N LYS A 532 -5.35 21.40 -29.81
CA LYS A 532 -5.50 22.01 -31.15
C LYS A 532 -5.22 23.50 -31.12
#